data_5f9abe5d4df52236899264733210a6dc
#
_entry.id   5f9abe5d4df52236899264733210a6dc
#
_cell.length_a   1.000
_cell.length_b   1.000
_cell.length_c   1.000
_cell.angle_alpha   90.00
_cell.angle_beta   90.00
_cell.angle_gamma   90.00
#
_symmetry.space_group_name_H-M   'P 1'
#
loop_
_entity.id
_entity.type
_entity.pdbx_description
1 polymer ?
#
loop_
_entity_poly.entity_id
_entity_poly.type
_entity_poly.pdbx_seq_one_letter_code
_entity_poly.pdbx_strand_id
1 'polypeptide(L)'
;MIDYYCGFHQDKHGMTQLGRIVLDGWLFGLIPEAEDCAGWDMGRMQLLMDRCEKEWDKYGNLPSNLPPELRQRHVEIYDKAMNLARTKGWNPELSDDD
;
A
#
# COMPACT_ATOMS: atom_id res chain seq x y z
N MET A 1 -18.88 -6.61 15.76
CA MET A 1 -18.65 -5.23 15.26
C MET A 1 -17.77 -5.29 14.02
N ILE A 2 -18.13 -4.57 12.99
CA ILE A 2 -17.35 -4.54 11.76
C ILE A 2 -16.39 -3.36 11.82
N ASP A 3 -15.12 -3.64 11.62
CA ASP A 3 -14.11 -2.60 11.54
C ASP A 3 -13.95 -2.15 10.10
N TYR A 4 -13.74 -0.86 9.93
CA TYR A 4 -13.51 -0.26 8.62
C TYR A 4 -12.16 0.41 8.60
N TYR A 5 -11.51 0.35 7.45
CA TYR A 5 -10.27 1.08 7.26
C TYR A 5 -10.57 2.57 7.10
N CYS A 6 -9.77 3.40 7.74
CA CYS A 6 -9.96 4.86 7.67
C CYS A 6 -9.55 5.46 6.33
N GLY A 7 -8.85 4.70 5.50
CA GLY A 7 -8.31 5.19 4.24
C GLY A 7 -6.86 5.59 4.35
N PHE A 8 -6.13 5.50 3.23
CA PHE A 8 -4.69 5.77 3.22
C PHE A 8 -4.38 7.20 3.71
N HIS A 9 -5.19 8.17 3.29
CA HIS A 9 -4.93 9.56 3.64
C HIS A 9 -5.21 9.89 5.11
N GLN A 10 -6.03 9.07 5.76
CA GLN A 10 -6.33 9.24 7.19
C GLN A 10 -5.57 8.23 8.05
N ASP A 11 -4.79 7.37 7.44
CA ASP A 11 -3.96 6.43 8.17
C ASP A 11 -2.93 7.16 9.00
N LYS A 12 -2.50 6.55 10.08
CA LYS A 12 -1.54 7.13 11.02
C LYS A 12 -0.34 7.74 10.29
N HIS A 13 0.28 6.97 9.39
CA HIS A 13 1.36 7.48 8.54
C HIS A 13 1.37 6.82 7.16
N GLY A 14 0.42 5.95 6.90
CA GLY A 14 0.32 5.30 5.60
C GLY A 14 1.24 4.11 5.38
N MET A 15 2.25 3.93 6.24
CA MET A 15 3.19 2.82 6.10
C MET A 15 2.80 1.64 6.99
N THR A 16 1.53 1.56 7.33
CA THR A 16 0.94 0.43 8.06
C THR A 16 0.71 -0.73 7.10
N GLN A 17 0.37 -1.89 7.63
CA GLN A 17 0.04 -3.04 6.81
C GLN A 17 -1.09 -2.73 5.83
N LEU A 18 -2.16 -2.11 6.32
CA LEU A 18 -3.29 -1.76 5.47
C LEU A 18 -2.94 -0.69 4.45
N GLY A 19 -2.15 0.31 4.86
CA GLY A 19 -1.71 1.35 3.93
C GLY A 19 -0.89 0.79 2.78
N ARG A 20 -0.04 -0.19 3.06
CA ARG A 20 0.77 -0.83 2.02
C ARG A 20 -0.06 -1.62 1.03
N ILE A 21 -1.18 -2.18 1.49
CA ILE A 21 -2.12 -2.86 0.59
C ILE A 21 -2.68 -1.85 -0.43
N VAL A 22 -2.99 -0.64 0.02
CA VAL A 22 -3.46 0.42 -0.87
C VAL A 22 -2.38 0.80 -1.88
N LEU A 23 -1.14 0.97 -1.40
CA LEU A 23 -0.02 1.30 -2.28
C LEU A 23 0.17 0.26 -3.38
N ASP A 24 0.12 -1.01 -3.00
CA ASP A 24 0.27 -2.09 -3.97
C ASP A 24 -0.94 -2.17 -4.91
N GLY A 25 -2.14 -1.86 -4.40
CA GLY A 25 -3.32 -1.77 -5.23
C GLY A 25 -3.16 -0.71 -6.32
N TRP A 26 -2.59 0.43 -5.98
CA TRP A 26 -2.29 1.48 -6.95
C TRP A 26 -1.20 1.03 -7.93
N LEU A 27 -0.15 0.38 -7.41
CA LEU A 27 0.96 -0.09 -8.23
C LEU A 27 0.48 -0.99 -9.36
N PHE A 28 -0.36 -1.96 -9.03
CA PHE A 28 -0.82 -2.96 -10.00
C PHE A 28 -2.11 -2.57 -10.72
N GLY A 29 -2.60 -1.36 -10.48
CA GLY A 29 -3.83 -0.89 -11.13
C GLY A 29 -5.08 -1.64 -10.69
N LEU A 30 -5.07 -2.22 -9.50
CA LEU A 30 -6.20 -2.96 -8.96
C LEU A 30 -7.28 -2.03 -8.42
N ILE A 31 -6.90 -0.82 -8.04
CA ILE A 31 -7.82 0.24 -7.64
C ILE A 31 -7.35 1.54 -8.29
N PRO A 32 -8.29 2.47 -8.55
CA PRO A 32 -7.92 3.78 -9.12
C PRO A 32 -7.08 4.59 -8.13
N GLU A 33 -6.28 5.50 -8.64
CA GLU A 33 -5.46 6.36 -7.78
C GLU A 33 -6.29 7.23 -6.84
N ALA A 34 -7.51 7.53 -7.22
CA ALA A 34 -8.41 8.32 -6.38
C ALA A 34 -9.02 7.53 -5.23
N GLU A 35 -8.89 6.18 -5.27
CA GLU A 35 -9.45 5.32 -4.23
C GLU A 35 -8.41 5.07 -3.14
N ASP A 36 -8.69 5.51 -1.92
CA ASP A 36 -7.78 5.28 -0.79
C ASP A 36 -8.33 4.24 0.20
N CYS A 37 -9.39 3.55 -0.17
CA CYS A 37 -10.02 2.49 0.61
C CYS A 37 -10.68 2.96 1.91
N ALA A 38 -10.98 4.25 2.01
CA ALA A 38 -11.70 4.77 3.16
C ALA A 38 -13.08 4.13 3.25
N GLY A 39 -13.42 3.62 4.42
CA GLY A 39 -14.70 2.98 4.66
C GLY A 39 -14.80 1.54 4.19
N TRP A 40 -13.71 0.97 3.69
CA TRP A 40 -13.70 -0.44 3.30
C TRP A 40 -13.65 -1.32 4.55
N ASP A 41 -14.49 -2.36 4.60
CA ASP A 41 -14.42 -3.30 5.70
C ASP A 41 -13.20 -4.23 5.55
N MET A 42 -12.88 -4.96 6.60
CA MET A 42 -11.69 -5.81 6.59
C MET A 42 -11.78 -6.95 5.59
N GLY A 43 -12.98 -7.45 5.30
CA GLY A 43 -13.15 -8.47 4.27
C GLY A 43 -12.76 -7.95 2.90
N ARG A 44 -13.16 -6.73 2.61
CA ARG A 44 -12.83 -6.09 1.33
C ARG A 44 -11.34 -5.79 1.23
N MET A 45 -10.73 -5.35 2.33
CA MET A 45 -9.28 -5.15 2.38
C MET A 45 -8.54 -6.46 2.18
N GLN A 46 -9.05 -7.56 2.75
CA GLN A 46 -8.45 -8.87 2.59
C GLN A 46 -8.47 -9.32 1.12
N LEU A 47 -9.58 -9.07 0.43
CA LEU A 47 -9.67 -9.41 -0.98
C LEU A 47 -8.66 -8.63 -1.81
N LEU A 48 -8.48 -7.35 -1.50
CA LEU A 48 -7.47 -6.54 -2.19
C LEU A 48 -6.07 -7.08 -1.91
N MET A 49 -5.79 -7.42 -0.65
CA MET A 49 -4.51 -7.99 -0.29
C MET A 49 -4.23 -9.28 -1.07
N ASP A 50 -5.24 -10.16 -1.17
CA ASP A 50 -5.09 -11.41 -1.91
C ASP A 50 -4.76 -11.14 -3.38
N ARG A 51 -5.39 -10.15 -3.97
CA ARG A 51 -5.12 -9.77 -5.36
C ARG A 51 -3.72 -9.21 -5.52
N CYS A 52 -3.27 -8.40 -4.58
CA CYS A 52 -1.90 -7.87 -4.59
C CYS A 52 -0.90 -9.02 -4.50
N GLU A 53 -1.14 -9.99 -3.64
CA GLU A 53 -0.25 -11.13 -3.49
C GLU A 53 -0.14 -11.94 -4.78
N LYS A 54 -1.26 -12.11 -5.49
CA LYS A 54 -1.24 -12.81 -6.77
C LYS A 54 -0.41 -12.07 -7.80
N GLU A 55 -0.48 -10.75 -7.80
CA GLU A 55 0.35 -9.96 -8.72
C GLU A 55 1.82 -10.08 -8.35
N TRP A 56 2.15 -10.00 -7.07
CA TRP A 56 3.53 -10.14 -6.62
C TRP A 56 4.11 -11.52 -6.92
N ASP A 57 3.28 -12.57 -6.84
CA ASP A 57 3.74 -13.93 -7.14
C ASP A 57 4.30 -14.04 -8.54
N LYS A 58 3.78 -13.27 -9.49
CA LYS A 58 4.28 -13.28 -10.86
C LYS A 58 5.73 -12.83 -10.95
N TYR A 59 6.21 -12.12 -9.94
CA TYR A 59 7.55 -11.55 -9.93
C TYR A 59 8.39 -12.09 -8.78
N GLY A 60 8.00 -13.23 -8.21
CA GLY A 60 8.72 -13.83 -7.11
C GLY A 60 8.77 -12.99 -5.85
N ASN A 61 7.82 -12.07 -5.70
CA ASN A 61 7.73 -11.16 -4.56
C ASN A 61 8.96 -10.24 -4.43
N LEU A 62 9.64 -9.97 -5.55
CA LEU A 62 10.83 -9.12 -5.55
C LEU A 62 10.61 -7.90 -6.45
N PRO A 63 10.73 -6.69 -5.88
CA PRO A 63 10.62 -5.47 -6.70
C PRO A 63 11.60 -5.43 -7.86
N SER A 64 12.78 -6.01 -7.69
CA SER A 64 13.81 -6.04 -8.74
C SER A 64 13.39 -6.86 -9.96
N ASN A 65 12.38 -7.73 -9.80
CA ASN A 65 11.87 -8.53 -10.91
C ASN A 65 10.73 -7.85 -11.67
N LEU A 66 10.28 -6.69 -11.21
CA LEU A 66 9.23 -5.97 -11.91
C LEU A 66 9.74 -5.48 -13.27
N PRO A 67 8.86 -5.49 -14.30
CA PRO A 67 9.22 -4.85 -15.57
C PRO A 67 9.57 -3.38 -15.36
N PRO A 68 10.34 -2.76 -16.26
CA PRO A 68 10.79 -1.38 -16.05
C PRO A 68 9.69 -0.39 -15.72
N GLU A 69 8.55 -0.49 -16.40
CA GLU A 69 7.42 0.43 -16.15
C GLU A 69 6.85 0.28 -14.76
N LEU A 70 6.65 -0.97 -14.31
CA LEU A 70 6.14 -1.22 -12.97
C LEU A 70 7.18 -0.88 -11.91
N ARG A 71 8.44 -1.13 -12.20
CA ARG A 71 9.51 -0.76 -11.27
C ARG A 71 9.55 0.74 -11.04
N GLN A 72 9.40 1.51 -12.12
CA GLN A 72 9.36 2.96 -12.03
C GLN A 72 8.16 3.42 -11.21
N ARG A 73 6.97 2.84 -11.45
CA ARG A 73 5.78 3.15 -10.67
C ARG A 73 5.98 2.81 -9.18
N HIS A 74 6.61 1.68 -8.92
CA HIS A 74 6.89 1.26 -7.54
C HIS A 74 7.73 2.30 -6.81
N VAL A 75 8.81 2.75 -7.44
CA VAL A 75 9.68 3.77 -6.87
C VAL A 75 8.89 5.05 -6.61
N GLU A 76 8.14 5.51 -7.60
CA GLU A 76 7.41 6.78 -7.47
C GLU A 76 6.35 6.71 -6.38
N ILE A 77 5.57 5.64 -6.35
CA ILE A 77 4.50 5.48 -5.37
C ILE A 77 5.07 5.39 -3.96
N TYR A 78 6.09 4.56 -3.78
CA TYR A 78 6.66 4.36 -2.44
C TYR A 78 7.48 5.53 -1.96
N ASP A 79 8.23 6.22 -2.83
CA ASP A 79 8.94 7.42 -2.44
C ASP A 79 8.00 8.50 -1.94
N LYS A 80 6.92 8.72 -2.67
CA LYS A 80 5.91 9.69 -2.32
C LYS A 80 5.28 9.34 -0.98
N ALA A 81 4.93 8.06 -0.80
CA ALA A 81 4.30 7.58 0.42
C ALA A 81 5.24 7.70 1.61
N MET A 82 6.50 7.37 1.44
CA MET A 82 7.48 7.45 2.52
C MET A 82 7.75 8.89 2.93
N ASN A 83 7.83 9.80 1.95
CA ASN A 83 8.01 11.21 2.25
C ASN A 83 6.82 11.76 3.03
N LEU A 84 5.61 11.38 2.63
CA LEU A 84 4.41 11.78 3.35
C LEU A 84 4.40 11.19 4.76
N ALA A 85 4.78 9.92 4.88
CA ALA A 85 4.82 9.25 6.18
C ALA A 85 5.76 9.95 7.15
N ARG A 86 6.92 10.41 6.68
CA ARG A 86 7.86 11.13 7.52
C ARG A 86 7.27 12.42 8.07
N THR A 87 6.47 13.11 7.28
CA THR A 87 5.80 14.32 7.76
C THR A 87 4.78 14.02 8.84
N LYS A 88 4.32 12.77 8.91
CA LYS A 88 3.37 12.30 9.91
C LYS A 88 4.04 11.62 11.09
N GLY A 89 5.35 11.66 11.17
CA GLY A 89 6.10 11.14 12.29
C GLY A 89 6.62 9.72 12.13
N TRP A 90 6.48 9.13 10.95
CA TRP A 90 7.01 7.78 10.72
C TRP A 90 8.53 7.83 10.61
N ASN A 91 9.19 6.87 11.30
CA ASN A 91 10.63 6.73 11.24
C ASN A 91 10.96 5.27 10.94
N PRO A 92 11.48 4.97 9.74
CA PRO A 92 11.77 3.59 9.35
C PRO A 92 12.84 2.93 10.24
N GLU A 93 13.74 3.72 10.81
CA GLU A 93 14.80 3.17 11.64
C GLU A 93 14.32 2.69 13.00
N LEU A 94 13.20 3.21 13.46
CA LEU A 94 12.63 2.79 14.74
C LEU A 94 11.76 1.55 14.60
N SER A 95 11.59 1.05 13.39
CA SER A 95 10.78 -0.13 13.13
C SER A 95 9.42 -0.02 13.79
N ASP A 96 8.76 1.07 13.58
CA ASP A 96 7.44 1.24 14.14
C ASP A 96 6.51 0.23 13.51
N ASP A 97 6.04 -0.67 14.29
CA ASP A 97 5.22 -1.78 13.81
C ASP A 97 3.73 -1.55 14.05
N ASP A 98 3.38 -0.41 14.54
CA ASP A 98 1.98 -0.09 14.81
C ASP A 98 1.32 -1.06 15.74
#